data_94c0383854e5c46889c5e9223274ac9f
#
_entry.id   94c0383854e5c46889c5e9223274ac9f
#
_cell.length_a   1.000
_cell.length_b   1.000
_cell.length_c   1.000
_cell.angle_alpha   90.00
_cell.angle_beta   90.00
_cell.angle_gamma   90.00
#
_symmetry.space_group_name_H-M   'P 1'
#
loop_
_entity.id
_entity.type
_entity.pdbx_description
1 polymer ?
#
loop_
_entity_poly.entity_id
_entity_poly.type
_entity_poly.pdbx_seq_one_letter_code
_entity_poly.pdbx_strand_id
1 'polypeptide(L)'
;MRDRGHDEAMAELYHDDPAFAVELINNILMDGEHAELLIVLRQLTTAFGGVQAVAEAAGLNSTQLYRTLSSEGNPSLTTITAILRAMGLRLAVQPAQTQAASAA
;
A
#
# COMPACT_ATOMS: atom_id res chain seq x y z
N MET A 1 11.65 -2.16 -18.77
CA MET A 1 12.27 -3.33 -18.35
C MET A 1 12.80 -3.33 -16.97
N ARG A 2 13.70 -2.44 -16.67
CA ARG A 2 14.23 -2.33 -15.36
C ARG A 2 13.20 -2.03 -14.33
N ASP A 3 12.27 -1.12 -14.64
CA ASP A 3 11.24 -0.77 -13.69
C ASP A 3 10.37 -1.95 -13.37
N ARG A 4 10.07 -2.71 -14.41
CA ARG A 4 9.29 -3.88 -14.24
C ARG A 4 9.98 -4.90 -13.37
N GLY A 5 11.29 -5.07 -13.59
CA GLY A 5 12.06 -5.98 -12.78
C GLY A 5 12.09 -5.56 -11.33
N HIS A 6 12.17 -4.26 -11.11
CA HIS A 6 12.21 -3.75 -9.75
C HIS A 6 10.86 -3.96 -9.05
N ASP A 7 9.77 -3.67 -9.73
CA ASP A 7 8.46 -3.85 -9.13
C ASP A 7 8.17 -5.30 -8.82
N GLU A 8 8.59 -6.19 -9.70
CA GLU A 8 8.41 -7.61 -9.48
C GLU A 8 9.23 -8.08 -8.29
N ALA A 9 10.45 -7.59 -8.16
CA ALA A 9 11.30 -7.95 -7.05
C ALA A 9 10.72 -7.48 -5.73
N MET A 10 10.16 -6.28 -5.72
CA MET A 10 9.56 -5.76 -4.52
C MET A 10 8.29 -6.52 -4.16
N ALA A 11 7.51 -6.91 -5.17
CA ALA A 11 6.31 -7.67 -4.92
C ALA A 11 6.65 -9.02 -4.30
N GLU A 12 7.71 -9.63 -4.76
CA GLU A 12 8.16 -10.90 -4.24
C GLU A 12 8.60 -10.76 -2.79
N LEU A 13 9.31 -9.68 -2.50
CA LEU A 13 9.76 -9.41 -1.16
C LEU A 13 8.58 -9.23 -0.20
N TYR A 14 7.57 -8.50 -0.63
CA TYR A 14 6.38 -8.30 0.20
C TYR A 14 5.64 -9.60 0.43
N HIS A 15 5.61 -10.45 -0.58
CA HIS A 15 4.95 -11.73 -0.46
C HIS A 15 5.67 -12.62 0.53
N ASP A 16 6.99 -12.63 0.47
CA ASP A 16 7.81 -13.46 1.35
C ASP A 16 7.94 -12.90 2.76
N ASP A 17 7.84 -11.60 2.89
CA ASP A 17 8.04 -10.95 4.18
C ASP A 17 6.97 -9.88 4.39
N PRO A 18 5.76 -10.27 4.72
CA PRO A 18 4.67 -9.30 4.91
C PRO A 18 4.95 -8.27 6.01
N ALA A 19 5.72 -8.65 7.00
CA ALA A 19 6.05 -7.70 8.07
C ALA A 19 6.86 -6.54 7.54
N PHE A 20 7.70 -6.80 6.55
CA PHE A 20 8.48 -5.74 5.93
C PHE A 20 7.56 -4.75 5.23
N ALA A 21 6.53 -5.26 4.54
CA ALA A 21 5.58 -4.41 3.85
C ALA A 21 4.83 -3.52 4.84
N VAL A 22 4.42 -4.09 5.96
CA VAL A 22 3.71 -3.34 6.98
C VAL A 22 4.58 -2.21 7.52
N GLU A 23 5.82 -2.52 7.80
CA GLU A 23 6.74 -1.53 8.33
C GLU A 23 6.99 -0.42 7.33
N LEU A 24 7.14 -0.77 6.08
CA LEU A 24 7.37 0.21 5.03
C LEU A 24 6.17 1.15 4.88
N ILE A 25 4.98 0.59 4.85
CA ILE A 25 3.78 1.41 4.75
C ILE A 25 3.68 2.36 5.93
N ASN A 26 3.93 1.85 7.13
CA ASN A 26 3.86 2.70 8.31
C ASN A 26 4.86 3.84 8.27
N ASN A 27 6.06 3.56 7.79
CA ASN A 27 7.07 4.60 7.65
C ASN A 27 6.65 5.66 6.66
N ILE A 28 6.06 5.25 5.55
CA ILE A 28 5.61 6.18 4.54
C ILE A 28 4.46 7.04 5.08
N LEU A 29 3.56 6.42 5.82
CA LEU A 29 2.44 7.16 6.39
C LEU A 29 2.91 8.16 7.43
N MET A 30 4.01 7.87 8.10
CA MET A 30 4.54 8.78 9.09
C MET A 30 5.27 9.97 8.49
N ASP A 31 6.04 9.73 7.47
CA ASP A 31 6.93 10.77 6.98
C ASP A 31 7.16 10.76 5.48
N GLY A 32 6.47 9.93 4.76
CA GLY A 32 6.69 9.80 3.33
C GLY A 32 5.74 10.66 2.52
N GLU A 33 5.83 10.52 1.22
CA GLU A 33 5.01 11.26 0.30
C GLU A 33 3.91 10.40 -0.29
N HIS A 34 2.88 11.09 -0.75
CA HIS A 34 1.74 10.44 -1.36
C HIS A 34 2.16 9.51 -2.50
N ALA A 35 3.09 9.97 -3.33
CA ALA A 35 3.55 9.18 -4.46
C ALA A 35 4.20 7.88 -4.02
N GLU A 36 4.92 7.91 -2.92
CA GLU A 36 5.55 6.70 -2.40
C GLU A 36 4.51 5.69 -1.96
N LEU A 37 3.46 6.17 -1.33
CA LEU A 37 2.40 5.29 -0.88
C LEU A 37 1.74 4.58 -2.06
N LEU A 38 1.48 5.33 -3.13
CA LEU A 38 0.86 4.73 -4.31
C LEU A 38 1.73 3.66 -4.92
N ILE A 39 3.04 3.91 -4.96
CA ILE A 39 3.97 2.93 -5.51
C ILE A 39 3.93 1.64 -4.69
N VAL A 40 3.99 1.76 -3.39
CA VAL A 40 3.99 0.58 -2.53
C VAL A 40 2.67 -0.16 -2.63
N LEU A 41 1.57 0.57 -2.68
CA LEU A 41 0.27 -0.08 -2.81
C LEU A 41 0.16 -0.85 -4.11
N ARG A 42 0.71 -0.32 -5.19
CA ARG A 42 0.71 -1.03 -6.47
C ARG A 42 1.54 -2.29 -6.39
N GLN A 43 2.70 -2.20 -5.76
CA GLN A 43 3.58 -3.36 -5.63
C GLN A 43 2.94 -4.42 -4.74
N LEU A 44 2.27 -4.00 -3.68
CA LEU A 44 1.56 -4.92 -2.81
C LEU A 44 0.41 -5.60 -3.54
N THR A 45 -0.29 -4.83 -4.36
CA THR A 45 -1.38 -5.37 -5.14
C THR A 45 -0.87 -6.48 -6.06
N THR A 46 0.29 -6.26 -6.66
CA THR A 46 0.91 -7.28 -7.50
C THR A 46 1.25 -8.51 -6.67
N ALA A 47 1.77 -8.28 -5.48
CA ALA A 47 2.16 -9.39 -4.60
C ALA A 47 0.97 -10.26 -4.20
N PHE A 48 -0.20 -9.67 -4.15
CA PHE A 48 -1.40 -10.38 -3.71
C PHE A 48 -2.30 -10.82 -4.87
N GLY A 49 -1.74 -11.00 -6.02
CA GLY A 49 -2.48 -11.59 -7.13
C GLY A 49 -2.85 -10.65 -8.25
N GLY A 50 -2.50 -9.39 -8.14
CA GLY A 50 -2.79 -8.43 -9.20
C GLY A 50 -4.01 -7.58 -8.90
N VAL A 51 -4.17 -6.54 -9.72
CA VAL A 51 -5.24 -5.57 -9.52
C VAL A 51 -6.61 -6.23 -9.54
N GLN A 52 -6.82 -7.16 -10.45
CA GLN A 52 -8.12 -7.80 -10.56
C GLN A 52 -8.47 -8.60 -9.31
N ALA A 53 -7.52 -9.36 -8.79
CA ALA A 53 -7.77 -10.16 -7.60
C ALA A 53 -8.03 -9.29 -6.38
N VAL A 54 -7.25 -8.23 -6.22
CA VAL A 54 -7.42 -7.34 -5.08
C VAL A 54 -8.74 -6.58 -5.19
N ALA A 55 -9.07 -6.13 -6.40
CA ALA A 55 -10.34 -5.41 -6.60
C ALA A 55 -11.52 -6.29 -6.24
N GLU A 56 -11.46 -7.54 -6.66
CA GLU A 56 -12.52 -8.48 -6.37
C GLU A 56 -12.67 -8.70 -4.88
N ALA A 57 -11.56 -8.92 -4.21
CA ALA A 57 -11.59 -9.13 -2.76
C ALA A 57 -12.04 -7.87 -2.02
N ALA A 58 -11.76 -6.72 -2.56
CA ALA A 58 -12.10 -5.45 -1.92
C ALA A 58 -13.50 -4.94 -2.31
N GLY A 59 -14.13 -5.60 -3.26
CA GLY A 59 -15.44 -5.15 -3.73
C GLY A 59 -15.35 -3.89 -4.56
N LEU A 60 -14.25 -3.73 -5.30
CA LEU A 60 -14.02 -2.54 -6.11
C LEU A 60 -13.96 -2.90 -7.58
N ASN A 61 -14.13 -1.89 -8.42
CA ASN A 61 -14.02 -2.04 -9.86
C ASN A 61 -12.54 -2.07 -10.22
N SER A 62 -12.09 -3.10 -10.94
CA SER A 62 -10.68 -3.25 -11.23
C SER A 62 -10.10 -2.14 -12.10
N THR A 63 -10.87 -1.67 -13.07
CA THR A 63 -10.41 -0.57 -13.92
C THR A 63 -10.22 0.69 -13.10
N GLN A 64 -11.15 0.95 -12.22
CA GLN A 64 -11.08 2.12 -11.38
C GLN A 64 -9.94 1.99 -10.37
N LEU A 65 -9.73 0.81 -9.83
CA LEU A 65 -8.64 0.59 -8.91
C LEU A 65 -7.30 0.80 -9.58
N TYR A 66 -7.15 0.29 -10.79
CA TYR A 66 -5.92 0.47 -11.54
C TYR A 66 -5.62 1.95 -11.74
N ARG A 67 -6.63 2.72 -12.06
CA ARG A 67 -6.48 4.15 -12.27
C ARG A 67 -6.18 4.87 -10.96
N THR A 68 -6.86 4.47 -9.91
CA THR A 68 -6.69 5.08 -8.59
C THR A 68 -5.28 4.90 -8.06
N LEU A 69 -4.66 3.78 -8.37
CA LEU A 69 -3.31 3.49 -7.90
C LEU A 69 -2.22 3.96 -8.86
N SER A 70 -2.60 4.62 -9.95
CA SER A 70 -1.62 5.16 -10.87
C SER A 70 -0.94 6.38 -10.24
N SER A 71 0.11 6.86 -10.89
CA SER A 71 0.87 7.98 -10.34
C SER A 71 0.04 9.24 -10.12
N GLU A 72 -1.07 9.35 -10.81
CA GLU A 72 -1.96 10.50 -10.64
C GLU A 72 -3.19 10.19 -9.83
N GLY A 73 -3.24 9.01 -9.24
CA GLY A 73 -4.38 8.63 -8.47
C GLY A 73 -4.44 9.32 -7.13
N ASN A 74 -5.62 9.30 -6.53
CA ASN A 74 -5.81 9.89 -5.22
C ASN A 74 -6.89 9.08 -4.50
N PRO A 75 -6.52 7.91 -3.99
CA PRO A 75 -7.50 7.03 -3.35
C PRO A 75 -8.09 7.67 -2.10
N SER A 76 -9.37 7.45 -1.92
CA SER A 76 -10.03 7.90 -0.71
C SER A 76 -9.65 6.98 0.43
N LEU A 77 -9.93 7.42 1.63
CA LEU A 77 -9.68 6.61 2.81
C LEU A 77 -10.47 5.30 2.72
N THR A 78 -11.70 5.38 2.23
CA THR A 78 -12.51 4.19 2.07
C THR A 78 -11.85 3.19 1.14
N THR A 79 -11.31 3.69 0.03
CA THR A 79 -10.65 2.83 -0.94
C THR A 79 -9.38 2.21 -0.34
N ILE A 80 -8.57 3.01 0.33
CA ILE A 80 -7.35 2.52 0.94
C ILE A 80 -7.68 1.45 1.99
N THR A 81 -8.69 1.69 2.80
CA THR A 81 -9.10 0.74 3.82
C THR A 81 -9.52 -0.58 3.17
N ALA A 82 -10.29 -0.50 2.09
CA ALA A 82 -10.77 -1.70 1.41
C ALA A 82 -9.60 -2.49 0.79
N ILE A 83 -8.65 -1.78 0.20
CA ILE A 83 -7.50 -2.42 -0.41
C ILE A 83 -6.66 -3.13 0.65
N LEU A 84 -6.39 -2.45 1.75
CA LEU A 84 -5.59 -3.04 2.81
C LEU A 84 -6.27 -4.27 3.40
N ARG A 85 -7.57 -4.19 3.61
CA ARG A 85 -8.33 -5.32 4.14
C ARG A 85 -8.27 -6.52 3.21
N ALA A 86 -8.35 -6.27 1.92
CA ALA A 86 -8.26 -7.34 0.93
C ALA A 86 -6.93 -8.07 1.03
N MET A 87 -5.92 -7.39 1.54
CA MET A 87 -4.60 -7.98 1.69
C MET A 87 -4.30 -8.39 3.13
N GLY A 88 -5.32 -8.43 3.96
CA GLY A 88 -5.16 -8.86 5.35
C GLY A 88 -4.57 -7.81 6.27
N LEU A 89 -4.62 -6.56 5.86
CA LEU A 89 -4.07 -5.47 6.65
C LEU A 89 -5.17 -4.51 7.08
N ARG A 90 -4.82 -3.58 7.95
CA ARG A 90 -5.78 -2.58 8.38
C ARG A 90 -5.05 -1.31 8.82
N LEU A 91 -5.75 -0.21 8.70
CA LEU A 91 -5.24 1.05 9.21
C LEU A 91 -5.48 1.11 10.71
N ALA A 92 -4.59 1.83 11.38
CA ALA A 92 -4.71 2.03 12.83
C ALA A 92 -4.18 3.40 13.16
N VAL A 93 -4.56 3.88 14.33
CA VAL A 93 -4.11 5.20 14.79
C VAL A 93 -3.27 4.99 16.03
N GLN A 94 -2.17 5.71 16.10
CA GLN A 94 -1.25 5.63 17.21
C GLN A 94 -0.73 7.02 17.54
N PRO A 95 -0.25 7.24 18.76
CA PRO A 95 0.35 8.52 19.10
C PRO A 95 1.55 8.79 18.22
N ALA A 96 1.77 10.04 17.90
CA ALA A 96 2.90 10.40 17.08
C ALA A 96 4.19 10.18 17.85
N GLN A 97 5.14 9.55 17.20
CA GLN A 97 6.41 9.22 17.82
C GLN A 97 7.17 10.43 18.31
N THR A 98 7.31 11.38 17.45
CA THR A 98 8.03 12.58 17.80
C THR A 98 7.37 13.29 18.93
N GLN A 99 6.07 13.21 18.99
CA GLN A 99 5.36 13.81 20.03
C GLN A 99 5.74 13.23 21.36
N ALA A 100 5.83 11.95 21.41
CA ALA A 100 6.23 11.28 22.62
C ALA A 100 7.60 11.74 23.04
N ALA A 101 8.49 11.83 22.09
CA ALA A 101 9.84 12.25 22.40
C ALA A 101 9.85 13.63 22.99
N SER A 102 9.08 14.51 22.42
CA SER A 102 9.10 15.84 22.93
C SER A 102 8.42 15.95 24.27
N ALA A 103 7.49 15.10 24.54
CA ALA A 103 6.83 15.13 25.81
C ALA A 103 7.77 14.74 26.92
N ALA A 104 8.73 13.94 26.57
CA ALA A 104 9.71 13.55 27.56
C ALA A 104 10.59 14.71 27.91
#